data_334f9d7ddc96d64cb147d6f1ca88c61c
#
_entry.id   334f9d7ddc96d64cb147d6f1ca88c61c
#
_cell.length_a   1.000
_cell.length_b   1.000
_cell.length_c   1.000
_cell.angle_alpha   90.00
_cell.angle_beta   90.00
_cell.angle_gamma   90.00
#
_symmetry.space_group_name_H-M   'P 1'
#
loop_
_entity.id
_entity.type
_entity.pdbx_description
1 polymer ?
#
loop_
_entity_poly.entity_id
_entity_poly.type
_entity_poly.pdbx_seq_one_letter_code
_entity_poly.pdbx_strand_id
1 'polypeptide(L)'
;MPKGFISKDYASLVFGAAIVAVLLLVAGLFVRPSDWAGWIQAIGLIVGLMMAIAVPAIQKRQDLALQRKQLRDRETGYARRMQYLCGELNELLAKITVNLVHLRAADRHRLQRTLEDYLHRLFESHKLDQNDDRVVIAHELRLVANEMIEELESGRSDRVVLGALEKRLQKLAHRCQVNATQAERV
;
A
#
# COMPACT_ATOMS: atom_id res chain seq x y z
N MET A 1 14.60 -7.13 5.63
CA MET A 1 14.30 -8.57 5.46
C MET A 1 14.07 -9.19 6.83
N PRO A 2 12.88 -9.58 7.22
CA PRO A 2 12.64 -10.22 8.51
C PRO A 2 12.93 -11.73 8.39
N LYS A 3 14.15 -12.12 8.73
CA LYS A 3 14.64 -13.51 8.70
C LYS A 3 14.21 -14.37 9.91
N GLY A 4 13.31 -13.89 10.79
CA GLY A 4 13.10 -14.53 12.10
C GLY A 4 11.79 -15.25 12.33
N PHE A 5 10.77 -15.09 11.47
CA PHE A 5 9.41 -15.55 11.84
C PHE A 5 9.04 -16.96 11.32
N ILE A 6 9.71 -17.42 10.27
CA ILE A 6 9.41 -18.73 9.66
C ILE A 6 10.03 -19.89 10.46
N SER A 7 11.07 -19.63 11.28
CA SER A 7 11.86 -20.70 11.89
C SER A 7 11.22 -21.35 13.12
N LYS A 8 10.42 -20.65 13.93
CA LYS A 8 9.91 -21.21 15.19
C LYS A 8 8.73 -22.18 15.00
N ASP A 9 7.78 -21.82 14.12
CA ASP A 9 6.62 -22.69 13.87
C ASP A 9 7.00 -23.91 13.04
N TYR A 10 7.95 -23.78 12.11
CA TYR A 10 8.50 -24.91 11.38
C TYR A 10 9.32 -25.83 12.27
N ALA A 11 10.13 -25.26 13.15
CA ALA A 11 10.92 -26.02 14.11
C ALA A 11 10.01 -26.83 15.06
N SER A 12 8.91 -26.24 15.56
CA SER A 12 7.98 -26.95 16.43
C SER A 12 7.23 -28.08 15.72
N LEU A 13 6.87 -27.88 14.45
CA LEU A 13 6.17 -28.88 13.63
C LEU A 13 7.11 -30.03 13.24
N VAL A 14 8.33 -29.72 12.82
CA VAL A 14 9.37 -30.71 12.51
C VAL A 14 9.76 -31.47 13.78
N PHE A 15 9.87 -30.79 14.93
CA PHE A 15 10.19 -31.41 16.19
C PHE A 15 9.06 -32.34 16.68
N GLY A 16 7.80 -31.90 16.54
CA GLY A 16 6.63 -32.75 16.83
C GLY A 16 6.58 -33.98 15.94
N ALA A 17 6.81 -33.83 14.63
CA ALA A 17 6.86 -34.96 13.70
C ALA A 17 8.02 -35.94 14.00
N ALA A 18 9.18 -35.40 14.37
CA ALA A 18 10.33 -36.21 14.75
C ALA A 18 10.07 -37.02 16.04
N ILE A 19 9.42 -36.43 17.05
CA ILE A 19 9.04 -37.14 18.28
C ILE A 19 8.06 -38.24 17.96
N VAL A 20 7.04 -37.98 17.16
CA VAL A 20 6.07 -39.02 16.75
C VAL A 20 6.75 -40.14 15.97
N ALA A 21 7.66 -39.82 15.04
CA ALA A 21 8.42 -40.81 14.29
C ALA A 21 9.30 -41.69 15.19
N VAL A 22 9.96 -41.09 16.19
CA VAL A 22 10.79 -41.81 17.17
C VAL A 22 9.91 -42.73 18.05
N LEU A 23 8.78 -42.25 18.54
CA LEU A 23 7.84 -43.06 19.34
C LEU A 23 7.29 -44.24 18.54
N LEU A 24 7.00 -44.05 17.26
CA LEU A 24 6.54 -45.10 16.37
C LEU A 24 7.65 -46.10 16.04
N LEU A 25 8.90 -45.68 15.90
CA LEU A 25 10.06 -46.53 15.72
C LEU A 25 10.31 -47.40 16.96
N VAL A 26 10.21 -46.80 18.16
CA VAL A 26 10.36 -47.54 19.43
C VAL A 26 9.21 -48.53 19.61
N ALA A 27 7.96 -48.16 19.35
CA ALA A 27 6.82 -49.07 19.38
C ALA A 27 6.97 -50.23 18.38
N GLY A 28 7.49 -49.95 17.19
CA GLY A 28 7.77 -50.96 16.16
C GLY A 28 8.80 -52.01 16.57
N LEU A 29 9.74 -51.71 17.48
CA LEU A 29 10.73 -52.66 18.01
C LEU A 29 10.10 -53.74 18.93
N PHE A 30 8.92 -53.48 19.48
CA PHE A 30 8.19 -54.40 20.35
C PHE A 30 7.13 -55.27 19.61
N VAL A 31 6.91 -55.03 18.31
CA VAL A 31 5.91 -55.73 17.48
C VAL A 31 6.52 -56.92 16.77
N ARG A 32 5.80 -58.07 16.72
CA ARG A 32 6.25 -59.27 16.02
C ARG A 32 6.44 -58.98 14.51
N PRO A 33 7.45 -59.61 13.86
CA PRO A 33 7.76 -59.35 12.44
C PRO A 33 6.61 -59.58 11.45
N SER A 34 5.63 -60.43 11.82
CA SER A 34 4.46 -60.72 10.98
C SER A 34 3.52 -59.54 10.77
N ASP A 35 3.53 -58.54 11.66
CA ASP A 35 2.55 -57.46 11.67
C ASP A 35 3.12 -56.11 11.14
N TRP A 36 4.38 -56.14 10.70
CA TRP A 36 5.10 -54.93 10.23
C TRP A 36 4.41 -54.22 9.08
N ALA A 37 3.82 -54.94 8.14
CA ALA A 37 3.14 -54.33 6.99
C ALA A 37 1.94 -53.48 7.42
N GLY A 38 1.15 -53.94 8.38
CA GLY A 38 0.01 -53.23 8.94
C GLY A 38 0.44 -51.95 9.69
N TRP A 39 1.55 -52.01 10.43
CA TRP A 39 2.11 -50.87 11.16
C TRP A 39 2.63 -49.77 10.22
N ILE A 40 3.37 -50.13 9.17
CA ILE A 40 3.86 -49.16 8.16
C ILE A 40 2.68 -48.47 7.48
N GLN A 41 1.63 -49.24 7.15
CA GLN A 41 0.42 -48.66 6.54
C GLN A 41 -0.31 -47.70 7.49
N ALA A 42 -0.45 -48.07 8.77
CA ALA A 42 -1.08 -47.22 9.78
C ALA A 42 -0.30 -45.92 10.01
N ILE A 43 1.04 -45.98 10.09
CA ILE A 43 1.92 -44.83 10.23
C ILE A 43 1.81 -43.93 8.99
N GLY A 44 1.84 -44.51 7.79
CA GLY A 44 1.71 -43.76 6.54
C GLY A 44 0.38 -43.00 6.47
N LEU A 45 -0.71 -43.64 6.94
CA LEU A 45 -2.03 -43.03 6.98
C LEU A 45 -2.10 -41.85 7.97
N ILE A 46 -1.53 -41.97 9.15
CA ILE A 46 -1.48 -40.94 10.17
C ILE A 46 -0.64 -39.77 9.68
N VAL A 47 0.56 -40.00 9.11
CA VAL A 47 1.44 -38.96 8.56
C VAL A 47 0.76 -38.30 7.38
N GLY A 48 0.14 -39.03 6.48
CA GLY A 48 -0.62 -38.47 5.35
C GLY A 48 -1.77 -37.59 5.82
N LEU A 49 -2.54 -38.00 6.82
CA LEU A 49 -3.63 -37.22 7.39
C LEU A 49 -3.09 -35.93 8.05
N MET A 50 -2.01 -36.05 8.83
CA MET A 50 -1.38 -34.84 9.44
C MET A 50 -0.86 -33.85 8.38
N MET A 51 -0.24 -34.33 7.30
CA MET A 51 0.17 -33.49 6.19
C MET A 51 -1.01 -32.84 5.47
N ALA A 52 -2.08 -33.60 5.24
CA ALA A 52 -3.29 -33.10 4.60
C ALA A 52 -3.95 -31.95 5.38
N ILE A 53 -3.82 -31.93 6.70
CA ILE A 53 -4.34 -30.85 7.56
C ILE A 53 -3.31 -29.70 7.71
N ALA A 54 -2.04 -30.03 7.90
CA ALA A 54 -1.00 -29.06 8.17
C ALA A 54 -0.67 -28.16 6.96
N VAL A 55 -0.58 -28.76 5.75
CA VAL A 55 -0.22 -28.03 4.55
C VAL A 55 -1.22 -26.91 4.21
N PRO A 56 -2.54 -27.15 4.15
CA PRO A 56 -3.51 -26.08 3.91
C PRO A 56 -3.51 -24.99 4.99
N ALA A 57 -3.30 -25.38 6.26
CA ALA A 57 -3.23 -24.40 7.35
C ALA A 57 -2.03 -23.46 7.24
N ILE A 58 -0.88 -23.97 6.83
CA ILE A 58 0.33 -23.18 6.57
C ILE A 58 0.14 -22.28 5.36
N GLN A 59 -0.40 -22.82 4.25
CA GLN A 59 -0.69 -22.07 3.03
C GLN A 59 -1.64 -20.90 3.33
N LYS A 60 -2.74 -21.17 4.03
CA LYS A 60 -3.69 -20.11 4.40
C LYS A 60 -3.05 -18.99 5.23
N ARG A 61 -2.15 -19.31 6.16
CA ARG A 61 -1.41 -18.30 6.92
C ARG A 61 -0.48 -17.47 6.04
N GLN A 62 0.21 -18.11 5.09
CA GLN A 62 1.08 -17.43 4.14
C GLN A 62 0.29 -16.51 3.20
N ASP A 63 -0.85 -16.99 2.70
CA ASP A 63 -1.73 -16.20 1.82
C ASP A 63 -2.28 -14.97 2.54
N LEU A 64 -2.71 -15.12 3.79
CA LEU A 64 -3.16 -13.99 4.62
C LEU A 64 -2.03 -12.98 4.88
N ALA A 65 -0.81 -13.45 5.12
CA ALA A 65 0.35 -12.57 5.30
C ALA A 65 0.70 -11.82 4.01
N LEU A 66 0.64 -12.50 2.86
CA LEU A 66 0.84 -11.89 1.55
C LEU A 66 -0.26 -10.86 1.21
N GLN A 67 -1.52 -11.19 1.46
CA GLN A 67 -2.64 -10.26 1.27
C GLN A 67 -2.50 -9.01 2.13
N ARG A 68 -2.16 -9.15 3.41
CA ARG A 68 -1.89 -8.01 4.30
C ARG A 68 -0.74 -7.14 3.79
N LYS A 69 0.34 -7.76 3.32
CA LYS A 69 1.46 -7.05 2.72
C LYS A 69 1.05 -6.30 1.47
N GLN A 70 0.30 -6.93 0.55
CA GLN A 70 -0.20 -6.29 -0.66
C GLN A 70 -1.13 -5.11 -0.36
N LEU A 71 -2.03 -5.25 0.63
CA LEU A 71 -2.90 -4.15 1.06
C LEU A 71 -2.06 -2.99 1.60
N ARG A 72 -1.09 -3.26 2.46
CA ARG A 72 -0.17 -2.23 2.98
C ARG A 72 0.62 -1.54 1.88
N ASP A 73 1.19 -2.30 0.94
CA ASP A 73 1.96 -1.75 -0.18
C ASP A 73 1.08 -0.87 -1.09
N ARG A 74 -0.20 -1.22 -1.28
CA ARG A 74 -1.18 -0.38 -1.99
C ARG A 74 -1.48 0.91 -1.22
N GLU A 75 -1.79 0.80 0.06
CA GLU A 75 -2.08 1.95 0.92
C GLU A 75 -0.93 2.96 0.95
N THR A 76 0.29 2.48 1.14
CA THR A 76 1.49 3.35 1.09
C THR A 76 1.72 3.92 -0.29
N GLY A 77 1.44 3.16 -1.34
CA GLY A 77 1.54 3.60 -2.73
C GLY A 77 0.57 4.76 -3.05
N TYR A 78 -0.69 4.65 -2.62
CA TYR A 78 -1.67 5.73 -2.79
C TYR A 78 -1.30 6.99 -1.99
N ALA A 79 -0.89 6.83 -0.74
CA ALA A 79 -0.51 7.95 0.11
C ALA A 79 0.70 8.73 -0.47
N ARG A 80 1.72 8.03 -0.95
CA ARG A 80 2.90 8.65 -1.59
C ARG A 80 2.54 9.34 -2.90
N ARG A 81 1.67 8.76 -3.73
CA ARG A 81 1.19 9.42 -4.96
C ARG A 81 0.46 10.72 -4.65
N MET A 82 -0.40 10.72 -3.64
CA MET A 82 -1.12 11.91 -3.22
C MET A 82 -0.16 13.00 -2.71
N GLN A 83 0.85 12.63 -1.93
CA GLN A 83 1.89 13.55 -1.47
C GLN A 83 2.67 14.15 -2.66
N TYR A 84 3.03 13.33 -3.65
CA TYR A 84 3.72 13.79 -4.86
C TYR A 84 2.86 14.78 -5.65
N LEU A 85 1.57 14.45 -5.89
CA LEU A 85 0.65 15.35 -6.61
C LEU A 85 0.44 16.67 -5.87
N CYS A 86 0.35 16.65 -4.55
CA CYS A 86 0.27 17.87 -3.75
C CYS A 86 1.54 18.74 -3.89
N GLY A 87 2.72 18.13 -3.89
CA GLY A 87 3.99 18.81 -4.14
C GLY A 87 4.06 19.42 -5.53
N GLU A 88 3.64 18.69 -6.56
CA GLU A 88 3.59 19.18 -7.94
C GLU A 88 2.66 20.41 -8.10
N LEU A 89 1.48 20.37 -7.49
CA LEU A 89 0.56 21.50 -7.53
C LEU A 89 1.15 22.74 -6.83
N ASN A 90 1.87 22.53 -5.72
CA ASN A 90 2.56 23.61 -5.02
C ASN A 90 3.67 24.23 -5.88
N GLU A 91 4.43 23.42 -6.63
CA GLU A 91 5.43 23.94 -7.58
C GLU A 91 4.79 24.73 -8.74
N LEU A 92 3.64 24.26 -9.25
CA LEU A 92 2.90 24.98 -10.28
C LEU A 92 2.40 26.32 -9.77
N LEU A 93 1.86 26.36 -8.55
CA LEU A 93 1.44 27.63 -7.93
C LEU A 93 2.61 28.58 -7.73
N ALA A 94 3.75 28.10 -7.25
CA ALA A 94 4.96 28.90 -7.10
C ALA A 94 5.42 29.50 -8.45
N LYS A 95 5.40 28.72 -9.54
CA LYS A 95 5.71 29.21 -10.89
C LYS A 95 4.76 30.33 -11.35
N ILE A 96 3.46 30.19 -11.07
CA ILE A 96 2.46 31.21 -11.36
C ILE A 96 2.76 32.48 -10.55
N THR A 97 2.98 32.34 -9.25
CA THR A 97 3.20 33.47 -8.33
C THR A 97 4.45 34.27 -8.66
N VAL A 98 5.56 33.57 -8.96
CA VAL A 98 6.84 34.22 -9.31
C VAL A 98 6.77 34.97 -10.66
N ASN A 99 6.07 34.41 -11.64
CA ASN A 99 6.03 34.97 -12.99
C ASN A 99 4.81 35.89 -13.25
N LEU A 100 4.04 36.19 -12.23
CA LEU A 100 2.73 36.86 -12.30
C LEU A 100 2.70 38.09 -13.20
N VAL A 101 3.74 38.94 -13.11
CA VAL A 101 3.82 40.23 -13.81
C VAL A 101 4.26 40.11 -15.28
N HIS A 102 4.89 38.99 -15.64
CA HIS A 102 5.50 38.80 -16.95
C HIS A 102 4.97 37.59 -17.74
N LEU A 103 3.90 36.92 -17.27
CA LEU A 103 3.30 35.81 -17.97
C LEU A 103 2.73 36.24 -19.33
N ARG A 104 3.44 35.85 -20.39
CA ARG A 104 2.96 35.99 -21.77
C ARG A 104 1.73 35.08 -21.99
N ALA A 105 0.87 35.46 -22.94
CA ALA A 105 -0.31 34.64 -23.25
C ALA A 105 0.02 33.17 -23.59
N ALA A 106 1.14 32.95 -24.29
CA ALA A 106 1.62 31.60 -24.60
C ALA A 106 1.99 30.77 -23.34
N ASP A 107 2.61 31.40 -22.33
CA ASP A 107 3.02 30.76 -21.10
C ASP A 107 1.79 30.43 -20.23
N ARG A 108 0.78 31.32 -20.22
CA ARG A 108 -0.51 31.06 -19.53
C ARG A 108 -1.19 29.84 -20.11
N HIS A 109 -1.30 29.73 -21.42
CA HIS A 109 -1.93 28.61 -22.08
C HIS A 109 -1.16 27.31 -21.84
N ARG A 110 0.14 27.33 -21.76
CA ARG A 110 0.98 26.19 -21.42
C ARG A 110 0.74 25.73 -19.98
N LEU A 111 0.69 26.67 -19.03
CA LEU A 111 0.41 26.36 -17.62
C LEU A 111 -1.01 25.80 -17.44
N GLN A 112 -2.00 26.34 -18.13
CA GLN A 112 -3.36 25.83 -18.13
C GLN A 112 -3.40 24.37 -18.58
N ARG A 113 -2.80 24.03 -19.71
CA ARG A 113 -2.72 22.61 -20.17
C ARG A 113 -2.03 21.72 -19.14
N THR A 114 -0.97 22.22 -18.49
CA THR A 114 -0.29 21.45 -17.44
C THR A 114 -1.20 21.18 -16.23
N LEU A 115 -2.05 22.15 -15.86
CA LEU A 115 -3.05 21.96 -14.79
C LEU A 115 -4.17 21.02 -15.20
N GLU A 116 -4.62 21.04 -16.45
CA GLU A 116 -5.60 20.10 -17.00
C GLU A 116 -5.04 18.65 -16.98
N ASP A 117 -3.79 18.46 -17.41
CA ASP A 117 -3.09 17.17 -17.33
C ASP A 117 -2.92 16.73 -15.87
N TYR A 118 -2.64 17.65 -14.96
CA TYR A 118 -2.58 17.39 -13.54
C TYR A 118 -3.93 16.91 -12.99
N LEU A 119 -5.03 17.56 -13.34
CA LEU A 119 -6.39 17.16 -12.94
C LEU A 119 -6.74 15.75 -13.42
N HIS A 120 -6.35 15.40 -14.65
CA HIS A 120 -6.54 14.07 -15.19
C HIS A 120 -5.75 13.00 -14.39
N ARG A 121 -4.47 13.27 -14.11
CA ARG A 121 -3.63 12.37 -13.30
C ARG A 121 -4.12 12.25 -11.85
N LEU A 122 -4.60 13.34 -11.27
CA LEU A 122 -5.22 13.34 -9.94
C LEU A 122 -6.46 12.46 -9.93
N PHE A 123 -7.33 12.55 -10.93
CA PHE A 123 -8.51 11.71 -11.05
C PHE A 123 -8.14 10.23 -11.15
N GLU A 124 -7.22 9.85 -12.03
CA GLU A 124 -6.81 8.46 -12.20
C GLU A 124 -6.10 7.91 -10.94
N SER A 125 -5.41 8.74 -10.19
CA SER A 125 -4.66 8.31 -8.99
C SER A 125 -5.57 7.90 -7.83
N HIS A 126 -6.76 8.50 -7.68
CA HIS A 126 -7.67 8.22 -6.56
C HIS A 126 -8.94 7.44 -6.95
N LYS A 127 -9.14 7.14 -8.24
CA LYS A 127 -10.31 6.41 -8.75
C LYS A 127 -10.58 5.08 -8.04
N LEU A 128 -9.53 4.40 -7.59
CA LEU A 128 -9.60 3.12 -6.88
C LEU A 128 -9.25 3.24 -5.39
N ASP A 129 -9.04 4.45 -4.90
CA ASP A 129 -8.71 4.69 -3.49
C ASP A 129 -9.99 4.64 -2.65
N GLN A 130 -9.98 3.80 -1.62
CA GLN A 130 -11.10 3.61 -0.70
C GLN A 130 -10.94 4.39 0.60
N ASN A 131 -9.87 5.16 0.75
CA ASN A 131 -9.63 5.93 1.96
C ASN A 131 -10.32 7.30 1.87
N ASP A 132 -11.33 7.53 2.70
CA ASP A 132 -12.16 8.73 2.69
C ASP A 132 -11.33 10.01 2.87
N ASP A 133 -10.32 10.00 3.75
CA ASP A 133 -9.47 11.17 3.98
C ASP A 133 -8.69 11.56 2.71
N ARG A 134 -8.17 10.56 1.97
CA ARG A 134 -7.45 10.83 0.71
C ARG A 134 -8.37 11.29 -0.39
N VAL A 135 -9.59 10.76 -0.44
CA VAL A 135 -10.63 11.22 -1.39
C VAL A 135 -10.98 12.69 -1.12
N VAL A 136 -11.14 13.08 0.14
CA VAL A 136 -11.38 14.48 0.52
C VAL A 136 -10.20 15.36 0.13
N ILE A 137 -8.96 14.96 0.39
CA ILE A 137 -7.75 15.69 -0.02
C ILE A 137 -7.70 15.84 -1.54
N ALA A 138 -7.98 14.77 -2.29
CA ALA A 138 -8.01 14.82 -3.76
C ALA A 138 -9.07 15.80 -4.28
N HIS A 139 -10.25 15.84 -3.64
CA HIS A 139 -11.28 16.81 -3.98
C HIS A 139 -10.82 18.25 -3.73
N GLU A 140 -10.22 18.51 -2.56
CA GLU A 140 -9.70 19.87 -2.23
C GLU A 140 -8.56 20.28 -3.18
N LEU A 141 -7.64 19.37 -3.56
CA LEU A 141 -6.60 19.63 -4.55
C LEU A 141 -7.20 20.00 -5.92
N ARG A 142 -8.30 19.31 -6.32
CA ARG A 142 -9.01 19.62 -7.56
C ARG A 142 -9.61 21.03 -7.52
N LEU A 143 -10.23 21.43 -6.41
CA LEU A 143 -10.78 22.77 -6.26
C LEU A 143 -9.68 23.82 -6.40
N VAL A 144 -8.54 23.64 -5.74
CA VAL A 144 -7.41 24.54 -5.84
C VAL A 144 -6.88 24.63 -7.28
N ALA A 145 -6.75 23.49 -7.97
CA ALA A 145 -6.28 23.49 -9.36
C ALA A 145 -7.26 24.21 -10.31
N ASN A 146 -8.56 24.05 -10.13
CA ASN A 146 -9.56 24.76 -10.91
C ASN A 146 -9.53 26.27 -10.64
N GLU A 147 -9.42 26.70 -9.37
CA GLU A 147 -9.25 28.11 -9.03
C GLU A 147 -7.97 28.69 -9.65
N MET A 148 -6.88 27.93 -9.74
CA MET A 148 -5.67 28.36 -10.46
C MET A 148 -5.91 28.52 -11.97
N ILE A 149 -6.70 27.64 -12.60
CA ILE A 149 -7.06 27.76 -14.02
C ILE A 149 -7.90 29.03 -14.24
N GLU A 150 -8.91 29.27 -13.42
CA GLU A 150 -9.75 30.49 -13.50
C GLU A 150 -8.93 31.75 -13.36
N GLU A 151 -7.95 31.79 -12.44
CA GLU A 151 -7.03 32.94 -12.31
C GLU A 151 -6.15 33.16 -13.56
N LEU A 152 -5.66 32.07 -14.18
CA LEU A 152 -4.91 32.14 -15.43
C LEU A 152 -5.76 32.64 -16.60
N GLU A 153 -7.04 32.24 -16.68
CA GLU A 153 -7.99 32.66 -17.72
C GLU A 153 -8.41 34.12 -17.56
N SER A 154 -8.70 34.55 -16.32
CA SER A 154 -9.11 35.91 -16.03
C SER A 154 -8.02 36.92 -16.37
N GLY A 155 -6.79 36.50 -16.38
CA GLY A 155 -5.61 37.37 -16.60
C GLY A 155 -5.39 38.42 -15.50
N ARG A 156 -6.21 38.37 -14.44
CA ARG A 156 -6.17 39.37 -13.35
C ARG A 156 -5.18 39.03 -12.25
N SER A 157 -4.65 37.85 -12.23
CA SER A 157 -3.64 37.34 -11.27
C SER A 157 -3.60 38.12 -9.95
N ASP A 158 -4.66 37.95 -9.14
CA ASP A 158 -4.78 38.63 -7.86
C ASP A 158 -3.85 37.99 -6.82
N ARG A 159 -2.90 38.76 -6.30
CA ARG A 159 -1.97 38.32 -5.26
C ARG A 159 -2.68 37.82 -3.99
N VAL A 160 -3.84 38.39 -3.67
CA VAL A 160 -4.63 38.00 -2.49
C VAL A 160 -5.19 36.60 -2.69
N VAL A 161 -5.74 36.29 -3.85
CA VAL A 161 -6.26 34.98 -4.22
C VAL A 161 -5.14 33.93 -4.20
N LEU A 162 -4.02 34.24 -4.86
CA LEU A 162 -2.88 33.30 -4.89
C LEU A 162 -2.29 33.04 -3.50
N GLY A 163 -2.21 34.06 -2.65
CA GLY A 163 -1.79 33.85 -1.25
C GLY A 163 -2.77 33.02 -0.42
N ALA A 164 -4.06 33.09 -0.71
CA ALA A 164 -5.07 32.22 -0.10
C ALA A 164 -4.92 30.76 -0.57
N LEU A 165 -4.69 30.54 -1.87
CA LEU A 165 -4.43 29.21 -2.45
C LEU A 165 -3.15 28.57 -1.88
N GLU A 166 -2.09 29.36 -1.72
CA GLU A 166 -0.84 28.88 -1.10
C GLU A 166 -1.07 28.38 0.34
N LYS A 167 -1.79 29.14 1.16
CA LYS A 167 -2.14 28.71 2.52
C LYS A 167 -2.99 27.42 2.54
N ARG A 168 -3.93 27.28 1.60
CA ARG A 168 -4.74 26.07 1.46
C ARG A 168 -3.86 24.89 1.07
N LEU A 169 -2.95 25.05 0.09
CA LEU A 169 -2.03 23.99 -0.32
C LEU A 169 -1.07 23.58 0.79
N GLN A 170 -0.55 24.52 1.59
CA GLN A 170 0.28 24.19 2.74
C GLN A 170 -0.44 23.30 3.75
N LYS A 171 -1.72 23.58 4.05
CA LYS A 171 -2.55 22.72 4.90
C LYS A 171 -2.75 21.32 4.30
N LEU A 172 -3.00 21.26 2.98
CA LEU A 172 -3.18 20.00 2.28
C LEU A 172 -1.87 19.18 2.25
N ALA A 173 -0.73 19.83 2.02
CA ALA A 173 0.58 19.18 2.08
C ALA A 173 0.87 18.56 3.45
N HIS A 174 0.53 19.28 4.52
CA HIS A 174 0.64 18.71 5.88
C HIS A 174 -0.27 17.50 6.08
N ARG A 175 -1.53 17.56 5.64
CA ARG A 175 -2.46 16.42 5.69
C ARG A 175 -1.96 15.23 4.88
N CYS A 176 -1.43 15.45 3.67
CA CYS A 176 -0.81 14.40 2.85
C CYS A 176 0.37 13.74 3.55
N GLN A 177 1.21 14.53 4.21
CA GLN A 177 2.37 14.03 4.96
C GLN A 177 1.94 13.18 6.16
N VAL A 178 0.93 13.62 6.92
CA VAL A 178 0.36 12.85 8.04
C VAL A 178 -0.20 11.52 7.56
N ASN A 179 -0.99 11.53 6.46
CA ASN A 179 -1.53 10.31 5.87
C ASN A 179 -0.44 9.35 5.38
N ALA A 180 0.64 9.86 4.77
CA ALA A 180 1.76 9.04 4.32
C ALA A 180 2.49 8.37 5.50
N THR A 181 2.73 9.12 6.57
CA THR A 181 3.36 8.57 7.79
C THR A 181 2.47 7.57 8.52
N GLN A 182 1.16 7.76 8.51
CA GLN A 182 0.22 6.79 9.07
C GLN A 182 0.20 5.49 8.26
N ALA A 183 0.16 5.57 6.93
CA ALA A 183 0.18 4.41 6.05
C ALA A 183 1.47 3.57 6.18
N GLU A 184 2.60 4.18 6.55
CA GLU A 184 3.86 3.47 6.79
C GLU A 184 3.91 2.74 8.14
N ARG A 185 3.11 3.17 9.13
CA ARG A 185 3.09 2.61 10.49
C ARG A 185 2.14 1.41 10.65
N VAL A 186 1.14 1.28 9.78
CA VAL A 186 0.17 0.17 9.75
C VAL A 186 0.73 -1.05 9.02
#